data_c9a1793c23b37ac047b91e78c748eb97
#
_entry.id   c9a1793c23b37ac047b91e78c748eb97
#
_cell.length_a   1.000
_cell.length_b   1.000
_cell.length_c   1.000
_cell.angle_alpha   90.00
_cell.angle_beta   90.00
_cell.angle_gamma   90.00
#
_symmetry.space_group_name_H-M   'P 1'
#
loop_
_entity.id
_entity.type
_entity.pdbx_description
1 polymer ?
#
loop_
_entity_poly.entity_id
_entity_poly.type
_entity_poly.pdbx_seq_one_letter_code
_entity_poly.pdbx_strand_id
1 'polypeptide(L)'
;VDRASREHREATVAALEAGDIPPYARRRIESQVASGSKFFSSTFSAKEYLLAREGRYLPISQVMGSAFIKMAWSPAPDEEIPSFVNTGELTSLTLAHEQACDLALERLQKEAALLGADGVIGVLVKRAEVAWAENVTEFTAVGTAVRIPGCVKPVNKQSRALPFTSTLSGQEF
;
A
#
# COMPACT_ATOMS: atom_id res chain seq x y z
N VAL A 1 28.63 -8.63 -8.39
CA VAL A 1 27.22 -8.78 -8.03
C VAL A 1 26.83 -10.22 -8.26
N ASP A 2 26.46 -10.91 -7.20
CA ASP A 2 26.18 -12.34 -7.18
C ASP A 2 25.01 -12.67 -8.12
N ARG A 3 25.11 -13.81 -8.84
CA ARG A 3 24.07 -14.29 -9.77
C ARG A 3 22.70 -14.42 -9.08
N ALA A 4 22.67 -14.91 -7.85
CA ALA A 4 21.47 -15.04 -7.03
C ALA A 4 20.79 -13.69 -6.75
N SER A 5 21.58 -12.63 -6.53
CA SER A 5 21.04 -11.27 -6.34
C SER A 5 20.41 -10.70 -7.60
N ARG A 6 20.94 -11.06 -8.77
CA ARG A 6 20.37 -10.63 -10.06
C ARG A 6 19.06 -11.35 -10.34
N GLU A 7 19.04 -12.69 -10.21
CA GLU A 7 17.82 -13.49 -10.40
C GLU A 7 16.70 -13.06 -9.44
N HIS A 8 17.05 -12.76 -8.18
CA HIS A 8 16.08 -12.25 -7.21
C HIS A 8 15.50 -10.87 -7.60
N ARG A 9 16.35 -9.99 -8.13
CA ARG A 9 15.91 -8.67 -8.61
C ARG A 9 14.99 -8.79 -9.82
N GLU A 10 15.37 -9.62 -10.80
CA GLU A 10 14.56 -9.86 -11.99
C GLU A 10 13.19 -10.44 -11.65
N ALA A 11 13.14 -11.43 -10.74
CA ALA A 11 11.89 -12.00 -10.25
C ALA A 11 11.02 -10.97 -9.51
N THR A 12 11.66 -10.06 -8.76
CA THR A 12 10.95 -8.98 -8.06
C THR A 12 10.36 -7.99 -9.07
N VAL A 13 11.14 -7.56 -10.07
CA VAL A 13 10.67 -6.64 -11.11
C VAL A 13 9.51 -7.26 -11.88
N ALA A 14 9.64 -8.51 -12.33
CA ALA A 14 8.60 -9.21 -13.07
C ALA A 14 7.29 -9.32 -12.25
N ALA A 15 7.38 -9.62 -10.95
CA ALA A 15 6.20 -9.66 -10.08
C ALA A 15 5.54 -8.28 -9.96
N LEU A 16 6.33 -7.22 -9.82
CA LEU A 16 5.81 -5.86 -9.70
C LEU A 16 5.17 -5.36 -11.01
N GLU A 17 5.74 -5.70 -12.17
CA GLU A 17 5.18 -5.39 -13.49
C GLU A 17 3.86 -6.14 -13.73
N ALA A 18 3.75 -7.36 -13.23
CA ALA A 18 2.50 -8.12 -13.25
C ALA A 18 1.45 -7.63 -12.23
N GLY A 19 1.76 -6.55 -11.48
CA GLY A 19 0.90 -6.04 -10.42
C GLY A 19 0.79 -7.00 -9.23
N ASP A 20 1.72 -7.94 -9.05
CA ASP A 20 1.75 -8.90 -7.95
C ASP A 20 2.70 -8.42 -6.82
N ILE A 21 2.73 -9.15 -5.72
CA ILE A 21 3.62 -8.85 -4.60
C ILE A 21 5.00 -9.47 -4.82
N PRO A 22 6.07 -8.85 -4.27
CA PRO A 22 7.42 -9.38 -4.39
C PRO A 22 7.55 -10.82 -3.85
N PRO A 23 8.38 -11.69 -4.47
CA PRO A 23 8.52 -13.08 -4.06
C PRO A 23 8.94 -13.27 -2.60
N TYR A 24 9.71 -12.34 -2.03
CA TYR A 24 10.11 -12.42 -0.62
C TYR A 24 8.93 -12.16 0.33
N ALA A 25 8.03 -11.24 -0.02
CA ALA A 25 6.84 -10.96 0.76
C ALA A 25 5.88 -12.16 0.74
N ARG A 26 5.70 -12.76 -0.44
CA ARG A 26 4.93 -14.00 -0.60
C ARG A 26 5.49 -15.12 0.30
N ARG A 27 6.80 -15.40 0.22
CA ARG A 27 7.46 -16.43 1.05
C ARG A 27 7.33 -16.17 2.54
N ARG A 28 7.43 -14.90 2.97
CA ARG A 28 7.23 -14.51 4.38
C ARG A 28 5.83 -14.89 4.85
N ILE A 29 4.81 -14.56 4.06
CA ILE A 29 3.41 -14.83 4.39
C ILE A 29 3.14 -16.34 4.39
N GLU A 30 3.60 -17.06 3.37
CA GLU A 30 3.46 -18.51 3.27
C GLU A 30 4.13 -19.23 4.46
N SER A 31 5.33 -18.79 4.85
CA SER A 31 6.02 -19.30 6.03
C SER A 31 5.25 -19.02 7.33
N GLN A 32 4.67 -17.84 7.45
CA GLN A 32 3.85 -17.49 8.61
C GLN A 32 2.60 -18.37 8.69
N VAL A 33 1.93 -18.60 7.57
CA VAL A 33 0.76 -19.49 7.49
C VAL A 33 1.16 -20.93 7.80
N ALA A 34 2.24 -21.41 7.21
CA ALA A 34 2.73 -22.79 7.40
C ALA A 34 3.20 -23.07 8.84
N SER A 35 3.76 -22.07 9.52
CA SER A 35 4.22 -22.22 10.91
C SER A 35 3.11 -22.48 11.91
N GLY A 36 1.86 -22.21 11.56
CA GLY A 36 0.71 -22.31 12.48
C GLY A 36 0.84 -21.41 13.72
N SER A 37 1.70 -20.40 13.65
CA SER A 37 1.96 -19.48 14.76
C SER A 37 0.67 -18.78 15.19
N LYS A 38 0.39 -18.81 16.49
CA LYS A 38 -0.70 -18.05 17.10
C LYS A 38 -0.35 -16.58 17.33
N PHE A 39 0.90 -16.20 17.06
CA PHE A 39 1.35 -14.82 17.17
C PHE A 39 0.81 -14.00 16.01
N PHE A 40 0.20 -12.87 16.32
CA PHE A 40 -0.25 -11.91 15.33
C PHE A 40 0.31 -10.52 15.65
N SER A 41 0.53 -9.72 14.62
CA SER A 41 0.83 -8.30 14.72
C SER A 41 -0.36 -7.49 14.21
N SER A 42 -0.53 -6.30 14.72
CA SER A 42 -1.66 -5.42 14.40
C SER A 42 -1.22 -3.96 14.42
N THR A 43 -1.88 -3.14 13.62
CA THR A 43 -1.78 -1.68 13.67
C THR A 43 -2.69 -1.07 14.73
N PHE A 44 -3.51 -1.88 15.39
CA PHE A 44 -4.48 -1.42 16.37
C PHE A 44 -3.83 -0.94 17.67
N SER A 45 -4.37 0.13 18.21
CA SER A 45 -4.24 0.43 19.63
C SER A 45 -5.03 -0.60 20.48
N ALA A 46 -4.76 -0.64 21.78
CA ALA A 46 -5.50 -1.54 22.68
C ALA A 46 -7.02 -1.30 22.65
N LYS A 47 -7.45 -0.05 22.49
CA LYS A 47 -8.87 0.32 22.39
C LYS A 47 -9.49 -0.21 21.08
N GLU A 48 -8.82 -0.01 19.96
CA GLU A 48 -9.28 -0.50 18.66
C GLU A 48 -9.34 -2.02 18.62
N TYR A 49 -8.38 -2.70 19.26
CA TYR A 49 -8.41 -4.15 19.38
C TYR A 49 -9.65 -4.63 20.15
N LEU A 50 -10.02 -3.98 21.24
CA LEU A 50 -11.23 -4.34 22.00
C LEU A 50 -12.49 -4.11 21.17
N LEU A 51 -12.58 -2.97 20.45
CA LEU A 51 -13.71 -2.70 19.56
C LEU A 51 -13.79 -3.70 18.40
N ALA A 52 -12.67 -4.09 17.82
CA ALA A 52 -12.62 -5.11 16.79
C ALA A 52 -13.16 -6.45 17.31
N ARG A 53 -12.78 -6.85 18.53
CA ARG A 53 -13.28 -8.07 19.17
C ARG A 53 -14.80 -8.02 19.43
N GLU A 54 -15.31 -6.90 19.94
CA GLU A 54 -16.76 -6.69 20.15
C GLU A 54 -17.52 -6.78 18.82
N GLY A 55 -16.95 -6.21 17.73
CA GLY A 55 -17.49 -6.31 16.38
C GLY A 55 -17.30 -7.68 15.71
N ARG A 56 -16.76 -8.68 16.44
CA ARG A 56 -16.44 -10.03 15.93
C ARG A 56 -15.43 -10.05 14.77
N TYR A 57 -14.61 -9.02 14.65
CA TYR A 57 -13.47 -9.04 13.75
C TYR A 57 -12.33 -9.83 14.39
N LEU A 58 -11.86 -10.86 13.71
CA LEU A 58 -10.74 -11.69 14.17
C LEU A 58 -9.46 -11.21 13.47
N PRO A 59 -8.58 -10.45 14.15
CA PRO A 59 -7.33 -10.01 13.56
C PRO A 59 -6.41 -11.20 13.27
N ILE A 60 -5.81 -11.23 12.09
CA ILE A 60 -4.92 -12.30 11.62
C ILE A 60 -3.48 -11.82 11.69
N SER A 61 -3.17 -10.73 11.00
CA SER A 61 -1.82 -10.18 10.92
C SER A 61 -1.85 -8.75 10.39
N GLN A 62 -0.77 -8.02 10.63
CA GLN A 62 -0.48 -6.78 9.93
C GLN A 62 -0.10 -7.08 8.49
N VAL A 63 -0.63 -6.29 7.56
CA VAL A 63 -0.35 -6.33 6.13
C VAL A 63 0.11 -4.97 5.64
N MET A 64 0.91 -4.98 4.58
CA MET A 64 1.51 -3.77 4.04
C MET A 64 1.57 -3.84 2.51
N GLY A 65 1.40 -2.69 1.88
CA GLY A 65 1.70 -2.49 0.47
C GLY A 65 2.45 -1.18 0.29
N SER A 66 3.43 -1.13 -0.59
CA SER A 66 4.14 0.10 -0.92
C SER A 66 4.27 0.29 -2.41
N ALA A 67 4.30 1.54 -2.84
CA ALA A 67 4.55 1.94 -4.21
C ALA A 67 5.46 3.16 -4.24
N PHE A 68 6.29 3.26 -5.28
CA PHE A 68 7.21 4.37 -5.46
C PHE A 68 6.88 5.08 -6.75
N ILE A 69 6.90 6.42 -6.71
CA ILE A 69 6.84 7.27 -7.89
C ILE A 69 8.18 7.98 -8.02
N LYS A 70 8.75 7.93 -9.22
CA LYS A 70 9.86 8.80 -9.60
C LYS A 70 9.33 9.88 -10.53
N MET A 71 9.44 11.12 -10.10
CA MET A 71 9.10 12.27 -10.93
C MET A 71 10.34 12.69 -11.71
N ALA A 72 10.30 12.56 -13.04
CA ALA A 72 11.29 13.18 -13.91
C ALA A 72 10.77 14.58 -14.25
N TRP A 73 11.39 15.61 -13.68
CA TRP A 73 11.18 16.96 -14.15
C TRP A 73 12.09 17.18 -15.36
N SER A 74 11.48 17.16 -16.54
CA SER A 74 12.18 17.61 -17.76
C SER A 74 11.59 18.97 -18.10
N PRO A 75 12.33 20.06 -17.93
CA PRO A 75 11.91 21.32 -18.53
C PRO A 75 11.83 21.10 -20.03
N ALA A 76 10.67 21.34 -20.64
CA ALA A 76 10.56 21.40 -22.08
C ALA A 76 11.50 22.51 -22.56
N PRO A 77 12.36 22.26 -23.57
CA PRO A 77 13.45 23.17 -23.90
C PRO A 77 13.01 24.54 -24.46
N ASP A 78 11.72 24.74 -24.73
CA ASP A 78 11.23 25.93 -25.44
C ASP A 78 9.95 26.57 -24.86
N GLU A 79 9.47 26.16 -23.69
CA GLU A 79 8.40 26.91 -23.05
C GLU A 79 8.99 27.95 -22.10
N GLU A 80 8.94 29.22 -22.54
CA GLU A 80 9.07 30.39 -21.67
C GLU A 80 8.08 30.17 -20.50
N ILE A 81 8.63 29.96 -19.30
CA ILE A 81 7.81 29.83 -18.07
C ILE A 81 7.02 31.14 -17.97
N PRO A 82 5.69 31.15 -18.16
CA PRO A 82 4.92 32.38 -17.97
C PRO A 82 5.13 32.82 -16.54
N SER A 83 5.52 34.06 -16.32
CA SER A 83 5.80 34.66 -14.99
C SER A 83 4.57 34.78 -14.09
N PHE A 84 3.50 34.12 -14.40
CA PHE A 84 2.32 33.99 -13.53
C PHE A 84 2.47 32.72 -12.73
N VAL A 85 2.53 32.86 -11.40
CA VAL A 85 2.37 31.76 -10.45
C VAL A 85 1.05 31.07 -10.80
N ASN A 86 1.14 30.01 -11.59
CA ASN A 86 -0.03 29.23 -11.97
C ASN A 86 -0.38 28.37 -10.74
N THR A 87 -1.35 28.83 -9.98
CA THR A 87 -1.94 28.09 -8.86
C THR A 87 -2.83 26.94 -9.33
N GLY A 88 -2.76 26.59 -10.63
CA GLY A 88 -3.49 25.47 -11.22
C GLY A 88 -2.98 24.13 -10.66
N GLU A 89 -3.91 23.23 -10.49
CA GLU A 89 -3.59 21.85 -10.12
C GLU A 89 -2.72 21.19 -11.19
N LEU A 90 -1.62 20.56 -10.77
CA LEU A 90 -0.75 19.78 -11.65
C LEU A 90 -1.41 18.41 -11.88
N THR A 91 -2.35 18.35 -12.81
CA THR A 91 -3.20 17.15 -13.06
C THR A 91 -2.38 15.88 -13.26
N SER A 92 -1.28 15.95 -13.98
CA SER A 92 -0.39 14.80 -14.19
C SER A 92 0.25 14.28 -12.89
N LEU A 93 0.60 15.21 -12.00
CA LEU A 93 1.17 14.88 -10.69
C LEU A 93 0.12 14.26 -9.76
N THR A 94 -1.07 14.84 -9.74
CA THR A 94 -2.21 14.30 -8.98
C THR A 94 -2.54 12.89 -9.42
N LEU A 95 -2.67 12.65 -10.73
CA LEU A 95 -2.92 11.32 -11.28
C LEU A 95 -1.83 10.31 -10.92
N ALA A 96 -0.56 10.71 -10.99
CA ALA A 96 0.55 9.84 -10.62
C ALA A 96 0.51 9.48 -9.12
N HIS A 97 0.17 10.43 -8.26
CA HIS A 97 0.00 10.18 -6.84
C HIS A 97 -1.18 9.25 -6.54
N GLU A 98 -2.32 9.45 -7.19
CA GLU A 98 -3.48 8.57 -7.07
C GLU A 98 -3.14 7.14 -7.50
N GLN A 99 -2.51 6.97 -8.66
CA GLN A 99 -2.09 5.66 -9.16
C GLN A 99 -1.15 4.93 -8.20
N ALA A 100 -0.20 5.64 -7.59
CA ALA A 100 0.70 5.01 -6.64
C ALA A 100 0.02 4.66 -5.31
N CYS A 101 -0.89 5.51 -4.86
CA CYS A 101 -1.70 5.20 -3.69
C CYS A 101 -2.57 3.96 -3.93
N ASP A 102 -3.24 3.88 -5.08
CA ASP A 102 -4.06 2.74 -5.47
C ASP A 102 -3.22 1.46 -5.56
N LEU A 103 -2.01 1.55 -6.14
CA LEU A 103 -1.09 0.42 -6.25
C LEU A 103 -0.62 -0.06 -4.87
N ALA A 104 -0.35 0.84 -3.93
CA ALA A 104 0.00 0.48 -2.57
C ALA A 104 -1.16 -0.25 -1.86
N LEU A 105 -2.39 0.26 -2.02
CA LEU A 105 -3.60 -0.38 -1.48
C LEU A 105 -3.87 -1.75 -2.11
N GLU A 106 -3.69 -1.88 -3.43
CA GLU A 106 -3.86 -3.16 -4.13
C GLU A 106 -2.88 -4.21 -3.61
N ARG A 107 -1.61 -3.85 -3.39
CA ARG A 107 -0.59 -4.74 -2.82
C ARG A 107 -0.95 -5.16 -1.40
N LEU A 108 -1.43 -4.24 -0.57
CA LEU A 108 -1.93 -4.53 0.77
C LEU A 108 -3.09 -5.53 0.73
N GLN A 109 -4.04 -5.36 -0.19
CA GLN A 109 -5.16 -6.29 -0.37
C GLN A 109 -4.70 -7.68 -0.82
N LYS A 110 -3.69 -7.76 -1.70
CA LYS A 110 -3.10 -9.03 -2.14
C LYS A 110 -2.41 -9.77 -0.99
N GLU A 111 -1.67 -9.06 -0.13
CA GLU A 111 -1.11 -9.66 1.08
C GLU A 111 -2.20 -10.22 2.01
N ALA A 112 -3.28 -9.46 2.22
CA ALA A 112 -4.41 -9.91 3.03
C ALA A 112 -5.11 -11.13 2.45
N ALA A 113 -5.26 -11.16 1.12
CA ALA A 113 -5.86 -12.32 0.43
C ALA A 113 -5.04 -13.60 0.60
N LEU A 114 -3.70 -13.51 0.58
CA LEU A 114 -2.80 -14.65 0.85
C LEU A 114 -2.94 -15.20 2.26
N LEU A 115 -3.26 -14.35 3.25
CA LEU A 115 -3.56 -14.74 4.62
C LEU A 115 -4.96 -15.34 4.79
N GLY A 116 -5.77 -15.37 3.72
CA GLY A 116 -7.16 -15.80 3.78
C GLY A 116 -8.05 -14.87 4.60
N ALA A 117 -7.74 -13.58 4.60
CA ALA A 117 -8.53 -12.55 5.25
C ALA A 117 -9.80 -12.24 4.46
N ASP A 118 -10.82 -11.77 5.16
CA ASP A 118 -12.07 -11.29 4.55
C ASP A 118 -12.02 -9.77 4.31
N GLY A 119 -11.12 -9.06 5.02
CA GLY A 119 -10.94 -7.63 4.87
C GLY A 119 -9.70 -7.11 5.59
N VAL A 120 -9.46 -5.82 5.42
CA VAL A 120 -8.41 -5.08 6.13
C VAL A 120 -9.05 -3.88 6.82
N ILE A 121 -8.77 -3.70 8.09
CA ILE A 121 -9.26 -2.56 8.88
C ILE A 121 -8.09 -1.80 9.51
N GLY A 122 -8.33 -0.55 9.90
CA GLY A 122 -7.30 0.33 10.44
C GLY A 122 -6.22 0.66 9.40
N VAL A 123 -6.63 0.88 8.14
CA VAL A 123 -5.69 1.20 7.06
C VAL A 123 -5.18 2.62 7.23
N LEU A 124 -3.85 2.75 7.27
CA LEU A 124 -3.12 4.01 7.27
C LEU A 124 -2.29 4.08 6.00
N VAL A 125 -2.42 5.18 5.27
CA VAL A 125 -1.57 5.46 4.11
C VAL A 125 -0.62 6.59 4.49
N LYS A 126 0.68 6.34 4.32
CA LYS A 126 1.74 7.32 4.54
C LYS A 126 2.41 7.65 3.23
N ARG A 127 2.72 8.92 3.06
CA ARG A 127 3.57 9.43 1.99
C ARG A 127 4.89 9.87 2.60
N ALA A 128 5.99 9.49 2.01
CA ALA A 128 7.33 9.92 2.41
C ALA A 128 8.20 10.20 1.18
N GLU A 129 9.05 11.19 1.29
CA GLU A 129 10.13 11.39 0.31
C GLU A 129 11.28 10.46 0.64
N VAL A 130 11.86 9.88 -0.39
CA VAL A 130 12.93 8.89 -0.24
C VAL A 130 14.28 9.63 -0.14
N ALA A 131 14.88 9.67 1.05
CA ALA A 131 16.07 10.46 1.34
C ALA A 131 17.33 10.10 0.51
N TRP A 132 17.40 8.87 -0.05
CA TRP A 132 18.52 8.39 -0.85
C TRP A 132 18.30 8.49 -2.37
N ALA A 133 17.14 9.00 -2.79
CA ALA A 133 16.79 9.12 -4.21
C ALA A 133 16.06 10.44 -4.48
N GLU A 134 16.62 11.27 -5.33
CA GLU A 134 16.02 12.55 -5.73
C GLU A 134 14.71 12.31 -6.51
N ASN A 135 13.71 13.12 -6.19
CA ASN A 135 12.39 13.11 -6.82
C ASN A 135 11.66 11.77 -6.76
N VAL A 136 11.90 10.99 -5.71
CA VAL A 136 11.18 9.74 -5.45
C VAL A 136 10.30 9.90 -4.22
N THR A 137 9.03 9.62 -4.40
CA THR A 137 8.03 9.58 -3.32
C THR A 137 7.57 8.15 -3.10
N GLU A 138 7.56 7.70 -1.86
CA GLU A 138 7.01 6.42 -1.43
C GLU A 138 5.60 6.60 -0.87
N PHE A 139 4.69 5.71 -1.28
CA PHE A 139 3.39 5.51 -0.66
C PHE A 139 3.39 4.16 0.05
N THR A 140 3.11 4.17 1.33
CA THR A 140 3.03 2.95 2.14
C THR A 140 1.66 2.84 2.78
N ALA A 141 0.91 1.81 2.43
CA ALA A 141 -0.35 1.44 3.06
C ALA A 141 -0.10 0.32 4.08
N VAL A 142 -0.55 0.49 5.30
CA VAL A 142 -0.43 -0.51 6.38
C VAL A 142 -1.81 -0.70 7.02
N GLY A 143 -2.15 -1.93 7.36
CA GLY A 143 -3.44 -2.23 8.00
C GLY A 143 -3.43 -3.58 8.70
N THR A 144 -4.53 -3.94 9.32
CA THR A 144 -4.71 -5.23 9.97
C THR A 144 -5.69 -6.09 9.18
N ALA A 145 -5.20 -7.22 8.66
CA ALA A 145 -6.01 -8.24 8.01
C ALA A 145 -6.91 -8.92 9.05
N VAL A 146 -8.20 -9.03 8.74
CA VAL A 146 -9.21 -9.60 9.64
C VAL A 146 -10.03 -10.67 8.95
N ARG A 147 -10.50 -11.62 9.77
CA ARG A 147 -11.54 -12.56 9.37
C ARG A 147 -12.84 -12.19 10.08
N ILE A 148 -13.94 -12.28 9.35
CA ILE A 148 -15.29 -11.96 9.83
C ILE A 148 -16.12 -13.25 9.77
N PRO A 149 -16.32 -13.93 10.88
CA PRO A 149 -17.12 -15.16 10.90
C PRO A 149 -18.53 -14.91 10.39
N GLY A 150 -18.97 -15.72 9.41
CA GLY A 150 -20.28 -15.58 8.80
C GLY A 150 -20.39 -14.49 7.71
N CYS A 151 -19.29 -13.85 7.36
CA CYS A 151 -19.28 -12.91 6.23
C CYS A 151 -19.47 -13.67 4.90
N VAL A 152 -20.55 -13.38 4.20
CA VAL A 152 -20.73 -13.80 2.82
C VAL A 152 -19.91 -12.83 1.97
N LYS A 153 -18.82 -13.33 1.36
CA LYS A 153 -17.98 -12.48 0.49
C LYS A 153 -18.86 -11.87 -0.61
N PRO A 154 -18.86 -10.54 -0.75
CA PRO A 154 -19.62 -9.93 -1.84
C PRO A 154 -19.10 -10.46 -3.17
N VAL A 155 -20.03 -10.91 -4.04
CA VAL A 155 -19.72 -11.46 -5.37
C VAL A 155 -19.12 -10.38 -6.28
N ASN A 156 -19.21 -9.12 -5.90
CA ASN A 156 -18.76 -8.00 -6.71
C ASN A 156 -17.30 -7.68 -6.46
N LYS A 157 -16.43 -8.09 -7.39
CA LYS A 157 -14.98 -7.86 -7.39
C LYS A 157 -14.56 -6.38 -7.58
N GLN A 158 -15.51 -5.47 -7.64
CA GLN A 158 -15.29 -4.06 -7.89
C GLN A 158 -15.71 -3.18 -6.70
N SER A 159 -15.34 -3.57 -5.48
CA SER A 159 -15.26 -2.55 -4.44
C SER A 159 -14.02 -1.71 -4.71
N ARG A 160 -14.16 -0.71 -5.57
CA ARG A 160 -13.24 0.42 -5.57
C ARG A 160 -13.16 0.89 -4.13
N ALA A 161 -11.96 0.93 -3.58
CA ALA A 161 -11.72 1.61 -2.32
C ALA A 161 -12.50 2.94 -2.34
N LEU A 162 -13.18 3.25 -1.24
CA LEU A 162 -13.87 4.52 -1.08
C LEU A 162 -12.95 5.65 -1.57
N PRO A 163 -13.48 6.64 -2.30
CA PRO A 163 -12.67 7.75 -2.76
C PRO A 163 -11.91 8.31 -1.56
N PHE A 164 -10.61 8.34 -1.68
CA PHE A 164 -9.71 8.83 -0.65
C PHE A 164 -10.01 10.33 -0.45
N THR A 165 -10.78 10.66 0.56
CA THR A 165 -10.84 12.03 1.04
C THR A 165 -9.59 12.28 1.87
N SER A 166 -8.55 12.79 1.20
CA SER A 166 -7.39 13.35 1.87
C SER A 166 -7.83 14.56 2.69
N THR A 167 -8.23 14.34 3.91
CA THR A 167 -8.21 15.41 4.89
C THR A 167 -6.74 15.62 5.26
N LEU A 168 -6.08 16.49 4.52
CA LEU A 168 -4.88 17.16 4.96
C LEU A 168 -5.27 18.07 6.13
N SER A 169 -5.51 17.48 7.29
CA SER A 169 -5.45 18.26 8.51
C SER A 169 -3.97 18.47 8.81
N GLY A 170 -3.44 19.62 8.36
CA GLY A 170 -2.19 20.16 8.87
C GLY A 170 -2.36 20.36 10.36
N GLN A 171 -1.83 19.43 11.13
CA GLN A 171 -1.44 19.66 12.51
C GLN A 171 0.04 19.34 12.58
N GLU A 172 0.80 20.42 12.56
CA GLU A 172 2.16 20.46 13.05
C GLU A 172 2.20 19.96 14.50
N PHE A 173 3.11 19.03 14.74
CA PHE A 173 3.69 18.77 16.05
C PHE A 173 5.20 18.76 15.92
#